data_6638ac649d04772c797227481249b6ed
#
_entry.id   6638ac649d04772c797227481249b6ed
#
_cell.length_a   1.000
_cell.length_b   1.000
_cell.length_c   1.000
_cell.angle_alpha   90.00
_cell.angle_beta   90.00
_cell.angle_gamma   90.00
#
_symmetry.space_group_name_H-M   'P 1'
#
loop_
_entity.id
_entity.type
_entity.pdbx_description
1 polymer ?
#
loop_
_entity_poly.entity_id
_entity_poly.type
_entity_poly.pdbx_seq_one_letter_code
_entity_poly.pdbx_strand_id
1 'polypeptide(L)'
;MEREISMRLRWVRMYHETGNAGLVCTRCGISRPTLRKWLRRYHEAGEEGLRPQSRRPLTSPNRKVSDADRATILRLRAERKGARRIQNELRLNEQRELSLATIHKVLCEASVKPLVRPKRPAQPRRYSRPVPGDRVQMDTMKIARGVYQYTAIDDCSRFRVLAVYPRRNARNTLFFLDRVTEEMPFPIQRIQTDRGGEFFAESVQRRLMNECIKFRPIPPRSPHLNGKVERSQLTDLNEFWFHHAPTERAIDLRIEEWQFDYN
;
A
#
# COMPACT_ATOMS: atom_id res chain seq x y z
N MET A 1 -4.55 -34.17 -13.22
CA MET A 1 -4.37 -34.83 -11.91
C MET A 1 -4.95 -36.23 -11.90
N GLU A 2 -6.23 -36.44 -12.19
CA GLU A 2 -6.87 -37.80 -12.26
C GLU A 2 -6.22 -38.74 -13.27
N ARG A 3 -5.85 -38.24 -14.46
CA ARG A 3 -5.20 -39.05 -15.50
C ARG A 3 -3.84 -39.62 -15.07
N GLU A 4 -3.08 -38.91 -14.26
CA GLU A 4 -1.80 -39.39 -13.74
C GLU A 4 -1.98 -40.47 -12.65
N ILE A 5 -2.99 -40.31 -11.80
CA ILE A 5 -3.32 -41.28 -10.77
C ILE A 5 -3.79 -42.58 -11.44
N SER A 6 -4.68 -42.48 -12.43
CA SER A 6 -5.15 -43.62 -13.19
C SER A 6 -4.03 -44.39 -13.90
N MET A 7 -3.05 -43.69 -14.47
CA MET A 7 -1.88 -44.35 -15.07
C MET A 7 -1.05 -45.10 -14.03
N ARG A 8 -0.78 -44.47 -12.87
CA ARG A 8 -0.01 -45.11 -11.80
C ARG A 8 -0.73 -46.31 -11.22
N LEU A 9 -2.04 -46.22 -11.06
CA LEU A 9 -2.88 -47.31 -10.61
C LEU A 9 -2.84 -48.50 -11.61
N ARG A 10 -2.85 -48.19 -12.91
CA ARG A 10 -2.70 -49.24 -13.95
C ARG A 10 -1.36 -49.98 -13.86
N TRP A 11 -0.24 -49.28 -13.57
CA TRP A 11 1.06 -49.90 -13.35
C TRP A 11 1.06 -50.83 -12.15
N VAL A 12 0.44 -50.39 -11.05
CA VAL A 12 0.33 -51.18 -9.82
C VAL A 12 -0.50 -52.42 -10.07
N ARG A 13 -1.68 -52.29 -10.69
CA ARG A 13 -2.56 -53.45 -11.01
C ARG A 13 -1.87 -54.44 -11.91
N MET A 14 -1.23 -53.98 -12.98
CA MET A 14 -0.49 -54.85 -13.90
C MET A 14 0.63 -55.62 -13.20
N TYR A 15 1.30 -54.98 -12.23
CA TYR A 15 2.32 -55.66 -11.43
C TYR A 15 1.70 -56.74 -10.51
N HIS A 16 0.59 -56.44 -9.86
CA HIS A 16 -0.10 -57.42 -9.00
C HIS A 16 -0.63 -58.62 -9.79
N GLU A 17 -1.08 -58.42 -11.03
CA GLU A 17 -1.56 -59.48 -11.92
C GLU A 17 -0.43 -60.34 -12.46
N THR A 18 0.71 -59.76 -12.81
CA THR A 18 1.78 -60.46 -13.53
C THR A 18 2.96 -60.87 -12.68
N GLY A 19 3.15 -60.26 -11.52
CA GLY A 19 4.35 -60.45 -10.67
C GLY A 19 5.66 -60.01 -11.32
N ASN A 20 5.64 -59.55 -12.57
CA ASN A 20 6.83 -59.32 -13.38
C ASN A 20 7.10 -57.82 -13.60
N ALA A 21 8.04 -57.27 -12.80
CA ALA A 21 8.43 -55.84 -12.90
C ALA A 21 9.05 -55.49 -14.26
N GLY A 22 9.76 -56.43 -14.91
CA GLY A 22 10.37 -56.20 -16.21
C GLY A 22 9.32 -55.95 -17.30
N LEU A 23 8.31 -56.81 -17.34
CA LEU A 23 7.20 -56.74 -18.29
C LEU A 23 6.41 -55.42 -18.13
N VAL A 24 6.12 -55.03 -16.89
CA VAL A 24 5.43 -53.75 -16.60
C VAL A 24 6.27 -52.55 -17.06
N CYS A 25 7.56 -52.56 -16.76
CA CYS A 25 8.45 -51.48 -17.16
C CYS A 25 8.55 -51.31 -18.67
N THR A 26 8.69 -52.44 -19.41
CA THR A 26 8.74 -52.44 -20.88
C THR A 26 7.43 -51.97 -21.50
N ARG A 27 6.30 -52.51 -21.03
CA ARG A 27 4.97 -52.14 -21.56
C ARG A 27 4.53 -50.72 -21.26
N CYS A 28 4.91 -50.20 -20.09
CA CYS A 28 4.49 -48.89 -19.64
C CYS A 28 5.54 -47.79 -19.90
N GLY A 29 6.71 -48.09 -20.41
CA GLY A 29 7.78 -47.16 -20.69
C GLY A 29 8.36 -46.49 -19.43
N ILE A 30 8.40 -47.22 -18.30
CA ILE A 30 8.87 -46.70 -17.02
C ILE A 30 10.09 -47.46 -16.50
N SER A 31 10.90 -46.78 -15.68
CA SER A 31 12.05 -47.45 -15.06
C SER A 31 11.63 -48.32 -13.85
N ARG A 32 12.43 -49.36 -13.54
CA ARG A 32 12.21 -50.19 -12.34
C ARG A 32 12.19 -49.40 -11.04
N PRO A 33 13.05 -48.36 -10.79
CA PRO A 33 12.94 -47.50 -9.61
C PRO A 33 11.62 -46.76 -9.54
N THR A 34 11.10 -46.30 -10.68
CA THR A 34 9.80 -45.60 -10.75
C THR A 34 8.65 -46.54 -10.36
N LEU A 35 8.64 -47.77 -10.87
CA LEU A 35 7.65 -48.77 -10.50
C LEU A 35 7.72 -49.08 -8.99
N ARG A 36 8.92 -49.39 -8.46
CA ARG A 36 9.12 -49.68 -7.03
C ARG A 36 8.64 -48.53 -6.13
N LYS A 37 8.90 -47.30 -6.52
CA LYS A 37 8.42 -46.12 -5.80
C LYS A 37 6.89 -46.09 -5.69
N TRP A 38 6.18 -46.35 -6.78
CA TRP A 38 4.74 -46.27 -6.80
C TRP A 38 4.08 -47.49 -6.13
N LEU A 39 4.68 -48.70 -6.23
CA LEU A 39 4.25 -49.87 -5.48
C LEU A 39 4.37 -49.65 -3.97
N ARG A 40 5.51 -49.13 -3.49
CA ARG A 40 5.69 -48.81 -2.08
C ARG A 40 4.64 -47.83 -1.57
N ARG A 41 4.42 -46.72 -2.30
CA ARG A 41 3.42 -45.73 -1.92
C ARG A 41 1.99 -46.23 -1.94
N TYR A 42 1.68 -47.12 -2.87
CA TYR A 42 0.38 -47.78 -2.93
C TYR A 42 0.19 -48.74 -1.75
N HIS A 43 1.24 -49.45 -1.37
CA HIS A 43 1.21 -50.32 -0.21
C HIS A 43 1.05 -49.56 1.11
N GLU A 44 1.68 -48.39 1.23
CA GLU A 44 1.64 -47.52 2.44
C GLU A 44 0.32 -46.76 2.61
N ALA A 45 -0.27 -46.24 1.53
CA ALA A 45 -1.39 -45.30 1.59
C ALA A 45 -2.48 -45.54 0.52
N GLY A 46 -2.52 -46.75 -0.11
CA GLY A 46 -3.51 -47.06 -1.14
C GLY A 46 -3.48 -46.10 -2.35
N GLU A 47 -4.63 -45.80 -2.90
CA GLU A 47 -4.76 -44.89 -4.06
C GLU A 47 -4.32 -43.47 -3.73
N GLU A 48 -4.47 -43.01 -2.51
CA GLU A 48 -3.98 -41.69 -2.05
C GLU A 48 -2.45 -41.56 -2.17
N GLY A 49 -1.71 -42.63 -1.95
CA GLY A 49 -0.26 -42.71 -2.15
C GLY A 49 0.20 -42.45 -3.59
N LEU A 50 -0.71 -42.60 -4.56
CA LEU A 50 -0.42 -42.36 -5.98
C LEU A 50 -0.54 -40.86 -6.36
N ARG A 51 -1.01 -40.01 -5.48
CA ARG A 51 -1.06 -38.55 -5.70
C ARG A 51 0.36 -37.93 -5.75
N PRO A 52 0.57 -36.93 -6.60
CA PRO A 52 1.84 -36.23 -6.62
C PRO A 52 2.05 -35.49 -5.30
N GLN A 53 3.17 -35.71 -4.64
CA GLN A 53 3.56 -34.97 -3.44
C GLN A 53 4.39 -33.75 -3.83
N SER A 54 4.26 -32.71 -3.06
CA SER A 54 5.09 -31.49 -3.20
C SER A 54 6.58 -31.86 -3.08
N ARG A 55 7.39 -31.36 -4.01
CA ARG A 55 8.86 -31.48 -3.94
C ARG A 55 9.49 -30.30 -3.21
N ARG A 56 8.69 -29.42 -2.64
CA ARG A 56 9.16 -28.25 -1.91
C ARG A 56 9.87 -28.71 -0.63
N PRO A 57 11.03 -28.14 -0.30
CA PRO A 57 11.66 -28.39 0.99
C PRO A 57 10.70 -28.04 2.13
N LEU A 58 10.61 -28.90 3.13
CA LEU A 58 9.80 -28.66 4.32
C LEU A 58 10.38 -27.53 5.19
N THR A 59 11.68 -27.35 5.14
CA THR A 59 12.43 -26.31 5.88
C THR A 59 13.19 -25.43 4.91
N SER A 60 13.20 -24.12 5.17
CA SER A 60 13.99 -23.15 4.44
C SER A 60 14.91 -22.44 5.45
N PRO A 61 16.16 -22.94 5.62
CA PRO A 61 17.08 -22.38 6.62
C PRO A 61 17.42 -20.90 6.37
N ASN A 62 17.33 -20.44 5.13
CA ASN A 62 17.61 -19.05 4.73
C ASN A 62 16.33 -18.20 4.67
N ARG A 63 15.43 -18.33 5.63
CA ARG A 63 14.28 -17.43 5.73
C ARG A 63 14.74 -16.00 5.98
N LYS A 64 14.50 -15.10 5.03
CA LYS A 64 14.78 -13.65 5.18
C LYS A 64 13.86 -12.96 6.18
N VAL A 65 12.71 -13.54 6.49
CA VAL A 65 11.68 -13.00 7.36
C VAL A 65 11.57 -13.88 8.59
N SER A 66 11.87 -13.33 9.76
CA SER A 66 11.64 -13.98 11.05
C SER A 66 10.17 -13.96 11.44
N ASP A 67 9.80 -14.74 12.43
CA ASP A 67 8.43 -14.71 12.95
C ASP A 67 8.14 -13.37 13.68
N ALA A 68 9.15 -12.73 14.26
CA ALA A 68 9.06 -11.38 14.81
C ALA A 68 8.77 -10.34 13.72
N ASP A 69 9.52 -10.36 12.59
CA ASP A 69 9.25 -9.49 11.44
C ASP A 69 7.81 -9.67 10.93
N ARG A 70 7.34 -10.93 10.86
CA ARG A 70 5.97 -11.25 10.45
C ARG A 70 4.93 -10.63 11.40
N ALA A 71 5.13 -10.77 12.70
CA ALA A 71 4.24 -10.19 13.71
C ALA A 71 4.20 -8.66 13.61
N THR A 72 5.36 -7.99 13.45
CA THR A 72 5.45 -6.54 13.26
C THR A 72 4.75 -6.09 11.98
N ILE A 73 4.98 -6.78 10.85
CA ILE A 73 4.29 -6.45 9.59
C ILE A 73 2.76 -6.52 9.75
N LEU A 74 2.26 -7.55 10.42
CA LEU A 74 0.81 -7.73 10.63
C LEU A 74 0.26 -6.69 11.61
N ARG A 75 0.97 -6.34 12.67
CA ARG A 75 0.61 -5.26 13.59
C ARG A 75 0.50 -3.92 12.87
N LEU A 76 1.55 -3.51 12.14
CA LEU A 76 1.55 -2.27 11.36
C LEU A 76 0.46 -2.27 10.27
N ARG A 77 0.13 -3.44 9.73
CA ARG A 77 -0.98 -3.57 8.80
C ARG A 77 -2.34 -3.40 9.46
N ALA A 78 -2.53 -3.87 10.70
CA ALA A 78 -3.74 -3.62 11.47
C ALA A 78 -3.96 -2.12 11.75
N GLU A 79 -2.87 -1.36 11.90
CA GLU A 79 -2.85 0.10 11.96
C GLU A 79 -3.15 0.76 10.57
N ARG A 80 -3.59 0.00 9.58
CA ARG A 80 -3.92 0.43 8.20
C ARG A 80 -2.76 1.01 7.40
N LYS A 81 -1.51 0.71 7.78
CA LYS A 81 -0.33 1.13 7.02
C LYS A 81 -0.17 0.32 5.74
N GLY A 82 0.18 0.99 4.64
CA GLY A 82 0.47 0.37 3.35
C GLY A 82 1.86 -0.29 3.33
N ALA A 83 2.13 -1.20 2.38
CA ALA A 83 3.38 -1.96 2.33
C ALA A 83 4.65 -1.08 2.30
N ARG A 84 4.62 0.06 1.59
CA ARG A 84 5.75 1.00 1.57
C ARG A 84 5.98 1.67 2.91
N ARG A 85 4.90 2.03 3.60
CA ARG A 85 4.98 2.62 4.92
C ARG A 85 5.50 1.62 5.95
N ILE A 86 5.01 0.36 5.89
CA ILE A 86 5.55 -0.74 6.70
C ILE A 86 7.05 -0.92 6.45
N GLN A 87 7.50 -0.85 5.20
CA GLN A 87 8.92 -0.93 4.85
C GLN A 87 9.73 0.19 5.52
N ASN A 88 9.25 1.42 5.47
CA ASN A 88 9.93 2.56 6.09
C ASN A 88 10.00 2.43 7.61
N GLU A 89 8.90 2.03 8.25
CA GLU A 89 8.85 1.79 9.70
C GLU A 89 9.83 0.71 10.15
N LEU A 90 9.88 -0.42 9.45
CA LEU A 90 10.84 -1.49 9.72
C LEU A 90 12.28 -1.00 9.60
N ARG A 91 12.57 -0.16 8.58
CA ARG A 91 13.90 0.40 8.38
C ARG A 91 14.30 1.39 9.46
N LEU A 92 13.40 2.31 9.83
CA LEU A 92 13.69 3.40 10.76
C LEU A 92 13.70 2.93 12.22
N ASN A 93 12.70 2.14 12.61
CA ASN A 93 12.49 1.79 14.01
C ASN A 93 13.13 0.46 14.40
N GLU A 94 13.24 -0.49 13.48
CA GLU A 94 13.75 -1.84 13.77
C GLU A 94 15.05 -2.15 13.01
N GLN A 95 15.59 -1.19 12.24
CA GLN A 95 16.82 -1.34 11.43
C GLN A 95 16.78 -2.60 10.52
N ARG A 96 15.58 -2.97 10.06
CA ARG A 96 15.31 -4.14 9.22
C ARG A 96 15.00 -3.73 7.80
N GLU A 97 15.81 -4.18 6.85
CA GLU A 97 15.59 -3.94 5.43
C GLU A 97 14.91 -5.13 4.76
N LEU A 98 13.61 -5.00 4.52
CA LEU A 98 12.82 -5.95 3.76
C LEU A 98 12.32 -5.32 2.46
N SER A 99 12.35 -6.08 1.36
CA SER A 99 11.81 -5.59 0.09
C SER A 99 10.28 -5.50 0.13
N LEU A 100 9.69 -4.60 -0.67
CA LEU A 100 8.24 -4.49 -0.81
C LEU A 100 7.60 -5.83 -1.23
N ALA A 101 8.27 -6.58 -2.12
CA ALA A 101 7.80 -7.89 -2.55
C ALA A 101 7.73 -8.89 -1.38
N THR A 102 8.71 -8.84 -0.47
CA THR A 102 8.73 -9.67 0.74
C THR A 102 7.58 -9.33 1.67
N ILE A 103 7.34 -8.03 1.92
CA ILE A 103 6.23 -7.56 2.75
C ILE A 103 4.88 -7.96 2.13
N HIS A 104 4.70 -7.75 0.83
CA HIS A 104 3.49 -8.19 0.13
C HIS A 104 3.26 -9.69 0.24
N LYS A 105 4.32 -10.49 0.12
CA LYS A 105 4.24 -11.95 0.27
C LYS A 105 3.74 -12.35 1.66
N VAL A 106 4.27 -11.73 2.72
CA VAL A 106 3.81 -11.96 4.10
C VAL A 106 2.33 -11.61 4.26
N LEU A 107 1.89 -10.46 3.73
CA LEU A 107 0.49 -10.04 3.79
C LEU A 107 -0.45 -10.97 3.01
N CYS A 108 -0.02 -11.47 1.85
CA CYS A 108 -0.78 -12.44 1.06
C CYS A 108 -0.86 -13.81 1.76
N GLU A 109 0.25 -14.30 2.32
CA GLU A 109 0.27 -15.56 3.08
C GLU A 109 -0.66 -15.52 4.30
N ALA A 110 -0.77 -14.33 4.93
CA ALA A 110 -1.71 -14.10 6.03
C ALA A 110 -3.15 -13.80 5.57
N SER A 111 -3.43 -13.88 4.27
CA SER A 111 -4.76 -13.60 3.67
C SER A 111 -5.33 -12.23 4.04
N VAL A 112 -4.47 -11.23 4.29
CA VAL A 112 -4.88 -9.88 4.67
C VAL A 112 -5.43 -9.14 3.47
N LYS A 113 -6.65 -8.61 3.59
CA LYS A 113 -7.29 -7.84 2.51
C LYS A 113 -6.49 -6.58 2.17
N PRO A 114 -6.37 -6.22 0.87
CA PRO A 114 -5.73 -4.98 0.48
C PRO A 114 -6.52 -3.77 1.01
N LEU A 115 -5.81 -2.71 1.43
CA LEU A 115 -6.43 -1.47 1.93
C LEU A 115 -7.25 -0.76 0.84
N VAL A 116 -6.77 -0.83 -0.39
CA VAL A 116 -7.44 -0.25 -1.56
C VAL A 116 -7.48 -1.31 -2.65
N ARG A 117 -8.65 -1.53 -3.22
CA ARG A 117 -8.75 -2.35 -4.43
C ARG A 117 -7.96 -1.66 -5.55
N PRO A 118 -7.00 -2.34 -6.19
CA PRO A 118 -6.30 -1.74 -7.31
C PRO A 118 -7.30 -1.46 -8.42
N LYS A 119 -7.61 -0.17 -8.65
CA LYS A 119 -8.29 0.23 -9.88
C LYS A 119 -7.28 0.03 -11.02
N ARG A 120 -7.63 -0.73 -12.06
CA ARG A 120 -6.84 -0.74 -13.29
C ARG A 120 -6.76 0.71 -13.78
N PRO A 121 -5.58 1.33 -13.89
CA PRO A 121 -5.50 2.68 -14.40
C PRO A 121 -5.82 2.64 -15.92
N ALA A 122 -6.89 3.27 -16.33
CA ALA A 122 -6.93 3.82 -17.69
C ALA A 122 -5.75 4.79 -17.73
N GLN A 123 -4.70 4.46 -18.51
CA GLN A 123 -3.40 5.16 -18.59
C GLN A 123 -3.41 6.58 -17.99
N PRO A 124 -3.06 6.77 -16.70
CA PRO A 124 -3.04 8.11 -16.15
C PRO A 124 -1.80 8.81 -16.70
N ARG A 125 -1.99 9.86 -17.46
CA ARG A 125 -0.94 10.83 -17.73
C ARG A 125 -0.48 11.36 -16.38
N ARG A 126 0.60 10.82 -15.86
CA ARG A 126 1.21 11.30 -14.62
C ARG A 126 1.69 12.72 -14.86
N TYR A 127 0.96 13.65 -14.31
CA TYR A 127 1.30 15.05 -14.36
C TYR A 127 2.04 15.41 -13.06
N SER A 128 3.27 15.86 -13.18
CA SER A 128 4.07 16.36 -12.08
C SER A 128 4.91 17.53 -12.56
N ARG A 129 5.05 18.56 -11.72
CA ARG A 129 6.00 19.63 -11.98
C ARG A 129 7.42 19.14 -11.72
N PRO A 130 8.39 19.62 -12.48
CA PRO A 130 9.77 19.16 -12.34
C PRO A 130 10.53 19.84 -11.19
N VAL A 131 10.03 20.97 -10.69
CA VAL A 131 10.70 21.79 -9.67
C VAL A 131 9.83 21.87 -8.42
N PRO A 132 10.40 21.59 -7.22
CA PRO A 132 9.70 21.82 -5.96
C PRO A 132 9.27 23.27 -5.79
N GLY A 133 8.08 23.48 -5.22
CA GLY A 133 7.51 24.82 -5.04
C GLY A 133 6.93 25.46 -6.29
N ASP A 134 7.18 24.91 -7.51
CA ASP A 134 6.57 25.46 -8.73
C ASP A 134 5.03 25.48 -8.63
N ARG A 135 4.45 24.49 -7.96
CA ARG A 135 3.02 24.45 -7.65
C ARG A 135 2.71 23.67 -6.41
N VAL A 136 2.09 24.33 -5.45
CA VAL A 136 1.51 23.72 -4.25
C VAL A 136 -0.01 23.62 -4.45
N GLN A 137 -0.58 22.45 -4.27
CA GLN A 137 -2.04 22.26 -4.26
C GLN A 137 -2.52 22.40 -2.81
N MET A 138 -3.55 23.23 -2.60
CA MET A 138 -4.19 23.41 -1.29
C MET A 138 -5.67 23.07 -1.38
N ASP A 139 -6.17 22.45 -0.32
CA ASP A 139 -7.57 22.10 -0.19
C ASP A 139 -7.99 22.00 1.28
N THR A 140 -9.29 22.10 1.53
CA THR A 140 -9.88 22.01 2.86
C THR A 140 -10.91 20.90 2.92
N MET A 141 -10.71 19.94 3.81
CA MET A 141 -11.61 18.82 4.02
C MET A 141 -12.33 18.94 5.37
N LYS A 142 -13.64 18.76 5.38
CA LYS A 142 -14.42 18.65 6.61
C LYS A 142 -14.31 17.24 7.19
N ILE A 143 -13.78 17.13 8.40
CA ILE A 143 -13.66 15.86 9.12
C ILE A 143 -14.90 15.62 9.98
N ALA A 144 -15.29 16.64 10.77
CA ALA A 144 -16.46 16.59 11.63
C ALA A 144 -17.04 18.01 11.80
N ARG A 145 -18.11 18.14 12.59
CA ARG A 145 -18.62 19.45 12.95
C ARG A 145 -17.58 20.22 13.80
N GLY A 146 -17.14 21.35 13.30
CA GLY A 146 -16.13 22.16 13.96
C GLY A 146 -14.69 21.64 13.80
N VAL A 147 -14.44 20.71 12.87
CA VAL A 147 -13.10 20.17 12.58
C VAL A 147 -12.87 20.12 11.07
N TYR A 148 -11.98 20.96 10.60
CA TYR A 148 -11.60 21.07 9.19
C TYR A 148 -10.10 20.88 9.06
N GLN A 149 -9.69 19.92 8.26
CA GLN A 149 -8.30 19.70 7.90
C GLN A 149 -7.97 20.56 6.68
N TYR A 150 -6.93 21.35 6.80
CA TYR A 150 -6.29 22.05 5.69
C TYR A 150 -5.08 21.24 5.26
N THR A 151 -4.92 21.08 3.96
CA THR A 151 -3.82 20.30 3.36
C THR A 151 -3.17 21.13 2.26
N ALA A 152 -1.86 21.28 2.31
CA ALA A 152 -1.05 21.79 1.22
C ALA A 152 -0.04 20.72 0.81
N ILE A 153 0.08 20.43 -0.48
CA ILE A 153 1.02 19.43 -0.99
C ILE A 153 1.75 19.94 -2.22
N ASP A 154 3.06 19.84 -2.22
CA ASP A 154 3.86 20.18 -3.39
C ASP A 154 3.68 19.17 -4.53
N ASP A 155 3.55 19.70 -5.73
CA ASP A 155 3.29 18.90 -6.94
C ASP A 155 4.49 18.07 -7.38
N CYS A 156 5.71 18.46 -7.04
CA CYS A 156 6.96 17.78 -7.36
C CYS A 156 7.37 16.76 -6.29
N SER A 157 7.71 17.27 -5.11
CA SER A 157 8.30 16.48 -4.02
C SER A 157 7.29 15.62 -3.27
N ARG A 158 6.02 16.03 -3.25
CA ARG A 158 4.94 15.53 -2.38
C ARG A 158 5.09 15.92 -0.91
N PHE A 159 6.03 16.78 -0.61
CA PHE A 159 6.11 17.40 0.70
C PHE A 159 4.78 18.07 1.02
N ARG A 160 4.26 17.81 2.20
CA ARG A 160 2.95 18.34 2.61
C ARG A 160 2.99 19.05 3.95
N VAL A 161 2.05 19.98 4.11
CA VAL A 161 1.76 20.63 5.37
C VAL A 161 0.29 20.40 5.70
N LEU A 162 0.02 20.08 6.95
CA LEU A 162 -1.31 19.80 7.48
C LEU A 162 -1.60 20.74 8.67
N ALA A 163 -2.85 21.14 8.80
CA ALA A 163 -3.35 21.77 10.01
C ALA A 163 -4.84 21.49 10.21
N VAL A 164 -5.30 21.58 11.44
CA VAL A 164 -6.72 21.42 11.80
C VAL A 164 -7.23 22.75 12.35
N TYR A 165 -8.39 23.18 11.88
CA TYR A 165 -9.03 24.41 12.34
C TYR A 165 -10.52 24.19 12.61
N PRO A 166 -11.12 24.97 13.51
CA PRO A 166 -12.52 24.80 13.86
C PRO A 166 -13.50 25.29 12.78
N ARG A 167 -13.01 26.08 11.83
CA ARG A 167 -13.84 26.70 10.77
C ARG A 167 -13.07 26.79 9.46
N ARG A 168 -13.80 26.67 8.37
CA ARG A 168 -13.34 26.97 7.02
C ARG A 168 -13.63 28.43 6.70
N ASN A 169 -12.65 29.30 6.83
CA ASN A 169 -12.76 30.75 6.59
C ASN A 169 -11.42 31.37 6.21
N ALA A 170 -11.46 32.63 5.72
CA ALA A 170 -10.29 33.36 5.29
C ALA A 170 -9.23 33.53 6.39
N ARG A 171 -9.62 33.73 7.65
CA ARG A 171 -8.69 33.88 8.78
C ARG A 171 -7.85 32.63 8.98
N ASN A 172 -8.48 31.47 9.02
CA ASN A 172 -7.77 30.21 9.19
C ASN A 172 -6.95 29.85 7.94
N THR A 173 -7.41 30.25 6.75
CA THR A 173 -6.60 30.13 5.53
C THR A 173 -5.34 30.96 5.60
N LEU A 174 -5.36 32.17 6.18
CA LEU A 174 -4.17 32.99 6.38
C LEU A 174 -3.21 32.33 7.37
N PHE A 175 -3.68 31.85 8.52
CA PHE A 175 -2.83 31.10 9.46
C PHE A 175 -2.21 29.86 8.82
N PHE A 176 -2.98 29.18 8.00
CA PHE A 176 -2.46 28.02 7.29
C PHE A 176 -1.43 28.40 6.21
N LEU A 177 -1.61 29.52 5.52
CA LEU A 177 -0.61 30.04 4.58
C LEU A 177 0.70 30.41 5.28
N ASP A 178 0.65 31.05 6.46
CA ASP A 178 1.84 31.33 7.26
C ASP A 178 2.60 30.03 7.54
N ARG A 179 1.91 29.04 8.04
CA ARG A 179 2.48 27.72 8.31
C ARG A 179 3.07 27.06 7.06
N VAL A 180 2.37 27.11 5.93
CA VAL A 180 2.84 26.54 4.65
C VAL A 180 4.12 27.22 4.17
N THR A 181 4.21 28.54 4.29
CA THR A 181 5.41 29.28 3.89
C THR A 181 6.60 29.06 4.83
N GLU A 182 6.36 28.81 6.10
CA GLU A 182 7.39 28.51 7.10
C GLU A 182 7.92 27.07 7.02
N GLU A 183 7.03 26.10 6.82
CA GLU A 183 7.40 24.67 6.88
C GLU A 183 7.89 24.09 5.54
N MET A 184 7.49 24.66 4.40
CA MET A 184 7.98 24.16 3.12
C MET A 184 9.46 24.50 2.91
N PRO A 185 10.34 23.51 2.65
CA PRO A 185 11.78 23.73 2.56
C PRO A 185 12.24 24.33 1.22
N PHE A 186 11.34 24.96 0.46
CA PHE A 186 11.58 25.59 -0.83
C PHE A 186 10.61 26.75 -1.05
N PRO A 187 10.97 27.75 -1.87
CA PRO A 187 10.11 28.88 -2.17
C PRO A 187 8.90 28.45 -2.98
N ILE A 188 7.74 28.98 -2.61
CA ILE A 188 6.47 28.67 -3.29
C ILE A 188 6.22 29.69 -4.40
N GLN A 189 6.14 29.24 -5.64
CA GLN A 189 5.89 30.10 -6.80
C GLN A 189 4.39 30.26 -7.08
N ARG A 190 3.60 29.24 -6.86
CA ARG A 190 2.15 29.28 -7.08
C ARG A 190 1.39 28.34 -6.17
N ILE A 191 0.21 28.80 -5.78
CA ILE A 191 -0.76 28.00 -5.03
C ILE A 191 -1.96 27.72 -5.93
N GLN A 192 -2.35 26.45 -6.00
CA GLN A 192 -3.52 25.98 -6.72
C GLN A 192 -4.56 25.48 -5.73
N THR A 193 -5.80 26.00 -5.82
CA THR A 193 -6.90 25.63 -4.95
C THR A 193 -8.15 25.30 -5.77
N ASP A 194 -9.12 24.68 -5.13
CA ASP A 194 -10.48 24.69 -5.63
C ASP A 194 -11.08 26.11 -5.57
N ARG A 195 -12.38 26.22 -5.81
CA ARG A 195 -13.10 27.51 -5.75
C ARG A 195 -13.77 27.75 -4.40
N GLY A 196 -13.19 27.27 -3.32
CA GLY A 196 -13.67 27.56 -1.96
C GLY A 196 -13.62 29.05 -1.66
N GLY A 197 -14.69 29.62 -1.09
CA GLY A 197 -14.79 31.04 -0.82
C GLY A 197 -13.71 31.57 0.13
N GLU A 198 -13.17 30.71 0.99
CA GLU A 198 -12.06 31.00 1.89
C GLU A 198 -10.76 31.36 1.17
N PHE A 199 -10.52 30.79 -0.03
CA PHE A 199 -9.35 31.07 -0.84
C PHE A 199 -9.50 32.34 -1.69
N PHE A 200 -10.74 32.73 -2.02
CA PHE A 200 -11.04 33.92 -2.80
C PHE A 200 -11.21 35.20 -1.97
N ALA A 201 -11.13 35.09 -0.66
CA ALA A 201 -11.21 36.26 0.19
C ALA A 201 -10.10 37.26 -0.15
N GLU A 202 -10.44 38.54 -0.19
CA GLU A 202 -9.51 39.63 -0.54
C GLU A 202 -8.23 39.64 0.32
N SER A 203 -8.36 39.37 1.61
CA SER A 203 -7.23 39.26 2.54
C SER A 203 -6.24 38.17 2.16
N VAL A 204 -6.73 37.01 1.70
CA VAL A 204 -5.90 35.90 1.23
C VAL A 204 -5.21 36.26 -0.08
N GLN A 205 -5.96 36.84 -1.02
CA GLN A 205 -5.39 37.28 -2.31
C GLN A 205 -4.31 38.33 -2.12
N ARG A 206 -4.55 39.31 -1.23
CA ARG A 206 -3.56 40.35 -0.88
C ARG A 206 -2.30 39.76 -0.27
N ARG A 207 -2.45 38.78 0.64
CA ARG A 207 -1.32 38.06 1.24
C ARG A 207 -0.46 37.35 0.18
N LEU A 208 -1.08 36.60 -0.73
CA LEU A 208 -0.38 35.93 -1.81
C LEU A 208 0.34 36.89 -2.75
N MET A 209 -0.28 38.04 -3.06
CA MET A 209 0.36 39.09 -3.87
C MET A 209 1.58 39.68 -3.17
N ASN A 210 1.51 39.96 -1.89
CA ASN A 210 2.62 40.50 -1.12
C ASN A 210 3.83 39.57 -1.06
N GLU A 211 3.58 38.26 -1.08
CA GLU A 211 4.61 37.21 -1.11
C GLU A 211 5.03 36.79 -2.53
N CYS A 212 4.53 37.48 -3.55
CA CYS A 212 4.79 37.15 -4.96
C CYS A 212 4.37 35.74 -5.36
N ILE A 213 3.40 35.15 -4.65
CA ILE A 213 2.86 33.80 -4.93
C ILE A 213 1.69 33.93 -5.88
N LYS A 214 1.75 33.22 -7.02
CA LYS A 214 0.68 33.23 -8.01
C LYS A 214 -0.50 32.36 -7.56
N PHE A 215 -1.69 32.96 -7.47
CA PHE A 215 -2.93 32.22 -7.24
C PHE A 215 -3.43 31.55 -8.50
N ARG A 216 -3.76 30.26 -8.44
CA ARG A 216 -4.23 29.45 -9.57
C ARG A 216 -5.49 28.68 -9.18
N PRO A 217 -6.68 29.29 -9.28
CA PRO A 217 -7.92 28.56 -9.06
C PRO A 217 -8.12 27.52 -10.16
N ILE A 218 -8.59 26.34 -9.76
CA ILE A 218 -8.90 25.25 -10.68
C ILE A 218 -10.11 25.66 -11.54
N PRO A 219 -10.04 25.50 -12.88
CA PRO A 219 -11.18 25.75 -13.74
C PRO A 219 -12.39 24.91 -13.37
N PRO A 220 -13.62 25.41 -13.58
CA PRO A 220 -14.82 24.62 -13.34
C PRO A 220 -14.77 23.28 -14.09
N ARG A 221 -15.33 22.22 -13.50
CA ARG A 221 -15.40 20.88 -14.08
C ARG A 221 -14.04 20.22 -14.38
N SER A 222 -13.00 20.61 -13.63
CA SER A 222 -11.64 20.06 -13.81
C SER A 222 -11.08 19.42 -12.51
N PRO A 223 -11.82 18.51 -11.85
CA PRO A 223 -11.39 17.94 -10.56
C PRO A 223 -10.07 17.17 -10.66
N HIS A 224 -9.74 16.63 -11.81
CA HIS A 224 -8.48 15.93 -12.05
C HIS A 224 -7.22 16.77 -11.76
N LEU A 225 -7.34 18.08 -11.73
CA LEU A 225 -6.24 18.99 -11.43
C LEU A 225 -5.93 19.08 -9.92
N ASN A 226 -6.87 18.66 -9.05
CA ASN A 226 -6.69 18.62 -7.59
C ASN A 226 -6.32 17.22 -7.05
N GLY A 227 -6.10 16.28 -7.95
CA GLY A 227 -5.99 14.86 -7.61
C GLY A 227 -4.85 14.50 -6.64
N LYS A 228 -3.84 15.36 -6.45
CA LYS A 228 -2.74 15.09 -5.52
C LYS A 228 -3.12 15.39 -4.09
N VAL A 229 -3.73 16.55 -3.84
CA VAL A 229 -4.22 16.89 -2.50
C VAL A 229 -5.37 15.97 -2.11
N GLU A 230 -6.31 15.66 -3.03
CA GLU A 230 -7.37 14.69 -2.78
C GLU A 230 -6.82 13.30 -2.42
N ARG A 231 -5.77 12.87 -3.11
CA ARG A 231 -5.10 11.60 -2.80
C ARG A 231 -4.41 11.61 -1.44
N SER A 232 -3.79 12.73 -1.07
CA SER A 232 -3.20 12.93 0.26
C SER A 232 -4.28 12.86 1.34
N GLN A 233 -5.37 13.60 1.17
CA GLN A 233 -6.52 13.59 2.08
C GLN A 233 -7.15 12.20 2.23
N LEU A 234 -7.25 11.42 1.14
CA LEU A 234 -7.72 10.04 1.22
C LEU A 234 -6.78 9.16 2.06
N THR A 235 -5.48 9.40 2.03
CA THR A 235 -4.52 8.72 2.89
C THR A 235 -4.76 9.11 4.35
N ASP A 236 -4.97 10.39 4.63
CA ASP A 236 -5.28 10.88 5.97
C ASP A 236 -6.56 10.27 6.53
N LEU A 237 -7.62 10.20 5.72
CA LEU A 237 -8.88 9.55 6.13
C LEU A 237 -8.72 8.07 6.45
N ASN A 238 -7.90 7.35 5.70
CA ASN A 238 -7.75 5.92 5.83
C ASN A 238 -6.75 5.50 6.91
N GLU A 239 -5.72 6.33 7.16
CA GLU A 239 -4.59 5.94 8.00
C GLU A 239 -4.51 6.77 9.29
N PHE A 240 -4.90 8.05 9.28
CA PHE A 240 -4.90 8.91 10.46
C PHE A 240 -6.29 8.99 11.12
N TRP A 241 -7.28 9.54 10.40
CA TRP A 241 -8.62 9.74 10.95
C TRP A 241 -9.39 8.46 11.26
N PHE A 242 -8.95 7.34 10.75
CA PHE A 242 -9.50 6.04 11.13
C PHE A 242 -9.15 5.68 12.59
N HIS A 243 -8.01 6.15 13.09
CA HIS A 243 -7.51 5.81 14.43
C HIS A 243 -7.69 6.94 15.45
N HIS A 244 -7.88 8.18 14.99
CA HIS A 244 -7.99 9.36 15.84
C HIS A 244 -9.37 10.00 15.75
N ALA A 245 -10.01 10.19 16.92
CA ALA A 245 -11.28 10.88 16.98
C ALA A 245 -11.08 12.39 16.77
N PRO A 246 -11.95 13.07 15.99
CA PRO A 246 -11.84 14.52 15.77
C PRO A 246 -11.94 15.37 17.04
N THR A 247 -12.48 14.80 18.12
CA THR A 247 -12.64 15.46 19.44
C THR A 247 -11.51 15.15 20.41
N GLU A 248 -10.50 14.43 19.96
CA GLU A 248 -9.36 14.03 20.79
C GLU A 248 -8.56 15.27 21.23
N ARG A 249 -8.15 15.29 22.51
CA ARG A 249 -7.26 16.35 23.01
C ARG A 249 -5.91 16.24 22.29
N ALA A 250 -5.35 17.39 21.95
CA ALA A 250 -4.07 17.49 21.24
C ALA A 250 -4.07 16.87 19.82
N ILE A 251 -5.22 16.85 19.14
CA ILE A 251 -5.32 16.41 17.74
C ILE A 251 -4.36 17.20 16.83
N ASP A 252 -4.09 18.46 17.16
CA ASP A 252 -3.14 19.32 16.44
C ASP A 252 -1.71 18.77 16.51
N LEU A 253 -1.27 18.30 17.68
CA LEU A 253 0.04 17.66 17.84
C LEU A 253 0.10 16.31 17.11
N ARG A 254 -0.97 15.54 17.19
CA ARG A 254 -1.04 14.24 16.50
C ARG A 254 -0.96 14.38 14.98
N ILE A 255 -1.60 15.40 14.41
CA ILE A 255 -1.55 15.62 12.97
C ILE A 255 -0.19 16.15 12.51
N GLU A 256 0.54 16.85 13.39
CA GLU A 256 1.93 17.27 13.15
C GLU A 256 2.89 16.06 13.14
N GLU A 257 2.77 15.16 14.13
CA GLU A 257 3.51 13.90 14.14
C GLU A 257 3.22 13.08 12.86
N TRP A 258 1.94 13.00 12.48
CA TRP A 258 1.50 12.34 11.26
C TRP A 258 2.08 12.97 9.98
N GLN A 259 2.14 14.31 9.93
CA GLN A 259 2.75 15.03 8.83
C GLN A 259 4.25 14.72 8.73
N PHE A 260 4.95 14.72 9.86
CA PHE A 260 6.37 14.40 9.92
C PHE A 260 6.66 12.99 9.41
N ASP A 261 5.89 12.02 9.84
CA ASP A 261 6.03 10.62 9.40
C ASP A 261 5.76 10.41 7.90
N TYR A 262 4.97 11.29 7.29
CA TYR A 262 4.63 11.20 5.88
C TYR A 262 5.72 11.79 4.99
N ASN A 263 6.33 12.92 5.39
CA ASN A 263 7.30 13.70 4.60
C ASN A 263 8.70 13.06 4.58
#